data_df7eb3431ff199c90617d52bc89dc524
#
_entry.id   df7eb3431ff199c90617d52bc89dc524
#
_cell.length_a   1.000
_cell.length_b   1.000
_cell.length_c   1.000
_cell.angle_alpha   90.00
_cell.angle_beta   90.00
_cell.angle_gamma   90.00
#
_symmetry.space_group_name_H-M   'P 1'
#
loop_
_entity.id
_entity.type
_entity.pdbx_description
1 polymer ?
#
loop_
_entity_poly.entity_id
_entity_poly.type
_entity_poly.pdbx_seq_one_letter_code
_entity_poly.pdbx_strand_id
1 'polypeptide(L)'
;MTRSSRSSPVPWLIGVLLIGYLVAAAMWQRQALSARLFDLTGEEQLLPQLKGLTDLTADFLRPRLRLAADTPVRHADVSPYGVNVFLNEEVDPAKREQTVRLAAEAGFKWLRQEFPWQDIEIHAKGDFEDRRNPPPRLAWDKYDQIVALAEKYDLGLIVRVSTPPAWSRARGDAAGTFAPPDNYADFGDFIYTLVARYRGRIRYYQIWNEPNIYPEWGAYPINPEQYTELLKIGATRARAADPNVVIIAGALASTIALQPDAPPPGNALNDLLFLQRMYDAGAAPYFDIMAMQDYGLWSGPTDRRMHPRVMNFGRPQFVRDLMVANGDAAADLDQRAGLECRARCHPRQAVRPGDARPAGALHAARLRAHPPGMALAWRRQRLVFQAGHR
;
A
#
# COMPACT_ATOMS: atom_id res chain seq x y z
N MET A 1 27.33 70.06 -12.39
CA MET A 1 26.87 69.89 -11.02
C MET A 1 25.80 68.83 -10.99
N THR A 2 26.16 67.59 -10.72
CA THR A 2 25.22 66.45 -10.62
C THR A 2 24.77 66.33 -9.14
N ARG A 3 23.49 66.58 -8.89
CA ARG A 3 22.87 66.38 -7.58
C ARG A 3 22.75 64.86 -7.33
N SER A 4 23.56 64.31 -6.46
CA SER A 4 23.41 63.00 -5.88
C SER A 4 22.13 62.98 -5.01
N SER A 5 21.07 62.33 -5.46
CA SER A 5 19.89 62.07 -4.66
C SER A 5 20.23 60.97 -3.63
N ARG A 6 20.54 61.39 -2.39
CA ARG A 6 20.61 60.43 -1.27
C ARG A 6 19.20 59.88 -1.03
N SER A 7 18.98 58.63 -1.38
CA SER A 7 17.76 57.91 -1.02
C SER A 7 17.58 57.87 0.48
N SER A 8 16.45 58.33 1.02
CA SER A 8 16.10 58.29 2.42
C SER A 8 16.18 56.85 2.95
N PRO A 9 16.84 56.60 4.11
CA PRO A 9 16.90 55.27 4.73
C PRO A 9 15.55 54.83 5.34
N VAL A 10 14.56 55.72 5.39
CA VAL A 10 13.25 55.47 6.06
C VAL A 10 12.48 54.29 5.49
N PRO A 11 12.34 54.10 4.14
CA PRO A 11 11.60 52.93 3.63
C PRO A 11 12.28 51.60 3.92
N TRP A 12 13.62 51.61 4.02
CA TRP A 12 14.36 50.40 4.35
C TRP A 12 14.18 50.01 5.84
N LEU A 13 14.17 50.97 6.74
CA LEU A 13 13.90 50.77 8.17
C LEU A 13 12.48 50.27 8.43
N ILE A 14 11.47 50.78 7.72
CA ILE A 14 10.10 50.32 7.80
C ILE A 14 10.00 48.87 7.33
N GLY A 15 10.67 48.50 6.23
CA GLY A 15 10.73 47.12 5.72
C GLY A 15 11.33 46.16 6.75
N VAL A 16 12.45 46.50 7.39
CA VAL A 16 13.10 45.67 8.40
C VAL A 16 12.20 45.50 9.62
N LEU A 17 11.55 46.59 10.10
CA LEU A 17 10.61 46.52 11.23
C LEU A 17 9.39 45.64 10.92
N LEU A 18 8.85 45.73 9.72
CA LEU A 18 7.73 44.92 9.28
C LEU A 18 8.10 43.43 9.24
N ILE A 19 9.28 43.10 8.70
CA ILE A 19 9.80 41.73 8.68
C ILE A 19 10.03 41.23 10.11
N GLY A 20 10.61 42.04 10.98
CA GLY A 20 10.81 41.70 12.40
C GLY A 20 9.49 41.40 13.12
N TYR A 21 8.47 42.24 12.89
CA TYR A 21 7.14 42.03 13.43
C TYR A 21 6.49 40.73 12.91
N LEU A 22 6.57 40.45 11.61
CA LEU A 22 6.04 39.24 11.02
C LEU A 22 6.72 37.98 11.55
N VAL A 23 8.05 38.04 11.74
CA VAL A 23 8.81 36.94 12.34
C VAL A 23 8.39 36.72 13.81
N ALA A 24 8.27 37.80 14.59
CA ALA A 24 7.83 37.71 15.98
C ALA A 24 6.40 37.18 16.12
N ALA A 25 5.47 37.61 15.25
CA ALA A 25 4.11 37.12 15.18
C ALA A 25 4.05 35.64 14.77
N ALA A 26 4.88 35.24 13.81
CA ALA A 26 4.99 33.84 13.37
C ALA A 26 5.56 32.93 14.48
N MET A 27 6.54 33.43 15.25
CA MET A 27 7.09 32.70 16.41
C MET A 27 6.04 32.54 17.51
N TRP A 28 5.25 33.59 17.78
CA TRP A 28 4.17 33.55 18.76
C TRP A 28 3.05 32.58 18.41
N GLN A 29 2.71 32.51 17.12
CA GLN A 29 1.65 31.64 16.61
C GLN A 29 2.19 30.30 16.07
N ARG A 30 3.43 29.96 16.38
CA ARG A 30 4.14 28.81 15.80
C ARG A 30 3.33 27.51 15.83
N GLN A 31 2.66 27.21 16.94
CA GLN A 31 1.88 25.97 17.06
C GLN A 31 0.62 26.00 16.19
N ALA A 32 -0.10 27.12 16.19
CA ALA A 32 -1.29 27.27 15.35
C ALA A 32 -0.94 27.31 13.85
N LEU A 33 0.16 27.95 13.50
CA LEU A 33 0.66 28.00 12.13
C LEU A 33 1.10 26.62 11.66
N SER A 34 1.88 25.90 12.47
CA SER A 34 2.32 24.53 12.15
C SER A 34 1.15 23.57 11.99
N ALA A 35 0.10 23.69 12.82
CA ALA A 35 -1.11 22.89 12.69
C ALA A 35 -1.85 23.17 11.36
N ARG A 36 -2.01 24.45 11.00
CA ARG A 36 -2.63 24.83 9.72
C ARG A 36 -1.81 24.38 8.51
N LEU A 37 -0.49 24.50 8.60
CA LEU A 37 0.42 24.02 7.56
C LEU A 37 0.36 22.49 7.45
N PHE A 38 0.25 21.79 8.57
CA PHE A 38 0.03 20.34 8.58
C PHE A 38 -1.28 19.96 7.88
N ASP A 39 -2.39 20.65 8.19
CA ASP A 39 -3.68 20.40 7.54
C ASP A 39 -3.62 20.61 6.02
N LEU A 40 -2.82 21.58 5.56
CA LEU A 40 -2.66 21.88 4.13
C LEU A 40 -1.69 20.92 3.42
N THR A 41 -0.57 20.57 4.08
CA THR A 41 0.55 19.88 3.44
C THR A 41 0.66 18.41 3.82
N GLY A 42 0.07 18.01 4.95
CA GLY A 42 0.23 16.68 5.53
C GLY A 42 1.62 16.43 6.15
N GLU A 43 2.47 17.46 6.24
CA GLU A 43 3.85 17.35 6.74
C GLU A 43 3.96 17.83 8.18
N GLU A 44 4.72 17.11 9.02
CA GLU A 44 4.88 17.46 10.44
C GLU A 44 5.98 18.48 10.70
N GLN A 45 7.00 18.52 9.85
CA GLN A 45 8.18 19.36 10.03
C GLN A 45 8.11 20.62 9.18
N LEU A 46 8.68 21.72 9.70
CA LEU A 46 8.61 23.05 9.08
C LEU A 46 9.20 23.08 7.65
N LEU A 47 10.36 22.49 7.42
CA LEU A 47 10.98 22.50 6.09
C LEU A 47 10.18 21.70 5.06
N PRO A 48 9.71 20.47 5.34
CA PRO A 48 8.73 19.77 4.51
C PRO A 48 7.43 20.55 4.32
N GLN A 49 6.90 21.24 5.34
CA GLN A 49 5.71 22.08 5.19
C GLN A 49 5.93 23.22 4.19
N LEU A 50 7.07 23.90 4.25
CA LEU A 50 7.41 24.96 3.29
C LEU A 50 7.57 24.40 1.88
N LYS A 51 8.22 23.24 1.75
CA LYS A 51 8.30 22.55 0.46
C LYS A 51 6.91 22.17 -0.04
N GLY A 52 6.04 21.63 0.80
CA GLY A 52 4.65 21.29 0.47
C GLY A 52 3.86 22.49 -0.06
N LEU A 53 4.02 23.67 0.56
CA LEU A 53 3.41 24.91 0.06
C LEU A 53 3.93 25.30 -1.34
N THR A 54 5.24 25.17 -1.58
CA THR A 54 5.80 25.44 -2.92
C THR A 54 5.28 24.46 -3.96
N ASP A 55 5.14 23.17 -3.59
CA ASP A 55 4.59 22.14 -4.46
C ASP A 55 3.10 22.41 -4.78
N LEU A 56 2.29 22.82 -3.80
CA LEU A 56 0.88 23.21 -4.01
C LEU A 56 0.77 24.42 -4.92
N THR A 57 1.62 25.43 -4.74
CA THR A 57 1.64 26.63 -5.60
C THR A 57 2.03 26.26 -7.02
N ALA A 58 3.07 25.46 -7.21
CA ALA A 58 3.50 24.96 -8.50
C ALA A 58 2.40 24.12 -9.18
N ASP A 59 1.69 23.30 -8.43
CA ASP A 59 0.59 22.48 -8.94
C ASP A 59 -0.59 23.32 -9.41
N PHE A 60 -0.88 24.42 -8.72
CA PHE A 60 -1.92 25.37 -9.14
C PHE A 60 -1.62 26.00 -10.51
N LEU A 61 -0.34 26.21 -10.80
CA LEU A 61 0.14 26.82 -12.06
C LEU A 61 0.35 25.80 -13.19
N ARG A 62 0.34 24.49 -12.88
CA ARG A 62 0.55 23.43 -13.88
C ARG A 62 -0.71 23.17 -14.71
N PRO A 63 -0.57 22.90 -16.01
CA PRO A 63 -1.65 22.38 -16.82
C PRO A 63 -2.16 21.05 -16.21
N ARG A 64 -3.47 20.92 -16.11
CA ARG A 64 -4.08 19.66 -15.66
C ARG A 64 -3.85 18.57 -16.71
N LEU A 65 -3.31 17.44 -16.30
CA LEU A 65 -3.24 16.26 -17.15
C LEU A 65 -4.66 15.71 -17.38
N ARG A 66 -4.91 15.27 -18.60
CA ARG A 66 -6.12 14.52 -18.93
C ARG A 66 -5.84 13.06 -18.60
N LEU A 67 -6.46 12.59 -17.55
CA LEU A 67 -6.45 11.19 -17.16
C LEU A 67 -7.66 10.47 -17.77
N ALA A 68 -7.65 9.14 -17.74
CA ALA A 68 -8.81 8.35 -18.12
C ALA A 68 -10.05 8.79 -17.31
N ALA A 69 -11.23 8.65 -17.91
CA ALA A 69 -12.47 9.02 -17.25
C ALA A 69 -12.66 8.22 -15.95
N ASP A 70 -13.24 8.86 -14.94
CA ASP A 70 -13.64 8.19 -13.71
C ASP A 70 -14.59 7.04 -14.03
N THR A 71 -14.24 5.84 -13.64
CA THR A 71 -15.06 4.65 -13.79
C THR A 71 -15.62 4.28 -12.42
N PRO A 72 -16.93 4.05 -12.26
CA PRO A 72 -17.50 3.59 -11.00
C PRO A 72 -16.86 2.29 -10.53
N VAL A 73 -16.60 2.19 -9.24
CA VAL A 73 -16.05 0.99 -8.61
C VAL A 73 -17.08 0.31 -7.75
N ARG A 74 -17.04 -1.03 -7.67
CA ARG A 74 -18.06 -1.83 -6.99
C ARG A 74 -18.16 -1.63 -5.49
N HIS A 75 -17.06 -1.34 -4.84
CA HIS A 75 -17.00 -1.25 -3.37
C HIS A 75 -16.83 0.22 -2.91
N ALA A 76 -17.58 1.14 -3.51
CA ALA A 76 -17.52 2.55 -3.14
C ALA A 76 -18.04 2.83 -1.72
N ASP A 77 -18.86 1.94 -1.19
CA ASP A 77 -19.46 1.96 0.14
C ASP A 77 -18.63 1.25 1.21
N VAL A 78 -17.60 0.51 0.82
CA VAL A 78 -16.71 -0.19 1.74
C VAL A 78 -15.65 0.77 2.28
N SER A 79 -15.37 0.67 3.58
CA SER A 79 -14.30 1.47 4.19
C SER A 79 -12.97 1.23 3.46
N PRO A 80 -12.30 2.29 2.99
CA PRO A 80 -11.00 2.16 2.32
C PRO A 80 -9.82 2.00 3.31
N TYR A 81 -10.09 1.94 4.61
CA TYR A 81 -9.06 1.96 5.62
C TYR A 81 -8.73 0.56 6.10
N GLY A 82 -7.49 0.15 5.81
CA GLY A 82 -6.87 -1.07 6.29
C GLY A 82 -5.50 -0.80 6.91
N VAL A 83 -4.96 -1.80 7.59
CA VAL A 83 -3.63 -1.74 8.19
C VAL A 83 -2.88 -3.04 7.93
N ASN A 84 -1.58 -2.94 7.60
CA ASN A 84 -0.70 -4.10 7.57
C ASN A 84 -0.36 -4.51 9.00
N VAL A 85 -0.45 -5.81 9.27
CA VAL A 85 -0.12 -6.41 10.54
C VAL A 85 0.82 -7.60 10.33
N PHE A 86 1.59 -7.93 11.36
CA PHE A 86 2.57 -9.01 11.35
C PHE A 86 2.26 -9.99 12.49
N LEU A 87 0.99 -10.42 12.57
CA LEU A 87 0.49 -11.27 13.64
C LEU A 87 1.14 -12.67 13.65
N ASN A 88 1.65 -13.12 12.50
CA ASN A 88 2.40 -14.35 12.38
C ASN A 88 3.76 -14.30 13.09
N GLU A 89 4.34 -13.12 13.27
CA GLU A 89 5.62 -12.90 13.95
C GLU A 89 5.46 -12.70 15.47
N GLU A 90 4.27 -12.30 15.93
CA GLU A 90 3.99 -12.11 17.34
C GLU A 90 3.76 -13.47 18.01
N VAL A 91 4.64 -13.81 18.96
CA VAL A 91 4.61 -15.10 19.68
C VAL A 91 3.63 -15.11 20.85
N ASP A 92 3.34 -13.95 21.42
CA ASP A 92 2.41 -13.81 22.56
C ASP A 92 0.96 -13.67 22.05
N PRO A 93 0.08 -14.64 22.30
CA PRO A 93 -1.32 -14.58 21.87
C PRO A 93 -2.07 -13.36 22.40
N ALA A 94 -1.74 -12.90 23.62
CA ALA A 94 -2.40 -11.72 24.19
C ALA A 94 -2.02 -10.43 23.46
N LYS A 95 -0.76 -10.29 23.06
CA LYS A 95 -0.29 -9.15 22.24
C LYS A 95 -0.86 -9.20 20.82
N ARG A 96 -0.98 -10.42 20.27
CA ARG A 96 -1.63 -10.63 18.97
C ARG A 96 -3.07 -10.11 19.00
N GLU A 97 -3.84 -10.52 20.00
CA GLU A 97 -5.21 -10.04 20.21
C GLU A 97 -5.25 -8.53 20.47
N GLN A 98 -4.36 -8.00 21.28
CA GLN A 98 -4.26 -6.55 21.54
C GLN A 98 -4.06 -5.77 20.25
N THR A 99 -3.20 -6.24 19.34
CA THR A 99 -2.95 -5.59 18.05
C THR A 99 -4.21 -5.53 17.20
N VAL A 100 -4.95 -6.63 17.09
CA VAL A 100 -6.21 -6.70 16.34
C VAL A 100 -7.27 -5.78 16.97
N ARG A 101 -7.42 -5.81 18.29
CA ARG A 101 -8.33 -4.93 19.03
C ARG A 101 -8.02 -3.45 18.80
N LEU A 102 -6.75 -3.04 18.89
CA LEU A 102 -6.33 -1.66 18.65
C LEU A 102 -6.62 -1.22 17.20
N ALA A 103 -6.45 -2.10 16.23
CA ALA A 103 -6.82 -1.82 14.84
C ALA A 103 -8.33 -1.55 14.69
N ALA A 104 -9.17 -2.38 15.31
CA ALA A 104 -10.62 -2.19 15.31
C ALA A 104 -11.03 -0.89 16.02
N GLU A 105 -10.48 -0.62 17.20
CA GLU A 105 -10.74 0.61 17.98
C GLU A 105 -10.28 1.88 17.23
N ALA A 106 -9.23 1.78 16.41
CA ALA A 106 -8.77 2.87 15.55
C ALA A 106 -9.67 3.10 14.32
N GLY A 107 -10.69 2.26 14.11
CA GLY A 107 -11.66 2.39 13.01
C GLY A 107 -11.23 1.75 11.70
N PHE A 108 -10.16 0.96 11.67
CA PHE A 108 -9.82 0.15 10.51
C PHE A 108 -10.90 -0.92 10.28
N LYS A 109 -11.07 -1.30 9.02
CA LYS A 109 -11.99 -2.37 8.61
C LYS A 109 -11.28 -3.55 7.97
N TRP A 110 -10.00 -3.41 7.66
CA TRP A 110 -9.21 -4.44 7.00
C TRP A 110 -7.87 -4.64 7.70
N LEU A 111 -7.48 -5.90 7.84
CA LEU A 111 -6.13 -6.32 8.17
C LEU A 111 -5.51 -6.95 6.93
N ARG A 112 -4.35 -6.45 6.48
CA ARG A 112 -3.52 -7.17 5.53
C ARG A 112 -2.48 -7.95 6.30
N GLN A 113 -2.54 -9.28 6.20
CA GLN A 113 -1.72 -10.21 6.94
C GLN A 113 -1.05 -11.21 6.01
N GLU A 114 0.23 -11.45 6.19
CA GLU A 114 0.91 -12.51 5.47
C GLU A 114 0.63 -13.87 6.08
N PHE A 115 0.36 -14.86 5.20
CA PHE A 115 0.37 -16.27 5.51
C PHE A 115 1.54 -16.90 4.72
N PRO A 116 2.76 -16.87 5.28
CA PRO A 116 3.94 -17.38 4.60
C PRO A 116 3.80 -18.87 4.32
N TRP A 117 3.96 -19.29 3.08
CA TRP A 117 3.87 -20.71 2.75
C TRP A 117 4.87 -21.55 3.54
N GLN A 118 6.12 -21.09 3.67
CA GLN A 118 7.18 -21.76 4.42
C GLN A 118 6.87 -21.96 5.92
N ASP A 119 5.92 -21.24 6.50
CA ASP A 119 5.56 -21.32 7.91
C ASP A 119 4.34 -22.23 8.15
N ILE A 120 3.74 -22.73 7.08
CA ILE A 120 2.53 -23.56 7.11
C ILE A 120 2.83 -24.96 6.58
N GLU A 121 3.47 -25.09 5.43
CA GLU A 121 3.90 -26.36 4.82
C GLU A 121 5.42 -26.47 4.90
N ILE A 122 5.90 -26.72 6.12
CA ILE A 122 7.26 -26.39 6.55
C ILE A 122 8.31 -27.33 5.96
N HIS A 123 8.10 -28.64 6.11
CA HIS A 123 9.18 -29.63 5.93
C HIS A 123 9.13 -30.34 4.57
N ALA A 124 7.95 -30.55 4.04
CA ALA A 124 7.74 -31.22 2.76
C ALA A 124 6.33 -30.91 2.23
N LYS A 125 6.09 -31.21 0.98
CA LYS A 125 4.75 -31.08 0.36
C LYS A 125 3.71 -31.93 1.10
N GLY A 126 2.61 -31.27 1.52
CA GLY A 126 1.51 -31.90 2.26
C GLY A 126 1.78 -32.08 3.76
N ASP A 127 2.91 -31.61 4.27
CA ASP A 127 3.28 -31.70 5.68
C ASP A 127 3.00 -30.37 6.40
N PHE A 128 1.93 -30.34 7.16
CA PHE A 128 1.45 -29.18 7.92
C PHE A 128 1.73 -29.30 9.43
N GLU A 129 2.72 -30.08 9.81
CA GLU A 129 3.15 -30.22 11.18
C GLU A 129 4.36 -29.34 11.47
N ASP A 130 4.28 -28.49 12.52
CA ASP A 130 5.41 -27.72 13.02
C ASP A 130 6.18 -28.52 14.08
N ARG A 131 7.32 -29.08 13.65
CA ARG A 131 8.26 -29.84 14.51
C ARG A 131 9.48 -29.02 14.93
N ARG A 132 9.50 -27.71 14.64
CA ARG A 132 10.65 -26.85 14.99
C ARG A 132 10.83 -26.72 16.52
N ASN A 133 9.75 -26.86 17.28
CA ASN A 133 9.78 -26.87 18.75
C ASN A 133 8.91 -27.99 19.29
N PRO A 134 9.44 -28.83 20.24
CA PRO A 134 8.64 -29.87 20.87
C PRO A 134 7.64 -29.29 21.89
N PRO A 135 6.46 -29.90 22.10
CA PRO A 135 5.93 -31.00 21.27
C PRO A 135 5.49 -30.47 19.87
N PRO A 136 5.48 -31.34 18.86
CA PRO A 136 4.93 -31.00 17.55
C PRO A 136 3.49 -30.50 17.63
N ARG A 137 3.12 -29.56 16.75
CA ARG A 137 1.80 -28.94 16.70
C ARG A 137 1.38 -28.71 15.25
N LEU A 138 0.11 -28.47 15.01
CA LEU A 138 -0.34 -28.08 13.66
C LEU A 138 0.22 -26.69 13.32
N ALA A 139 0.83 -26.55 12.15
CA ALA A 139 1.30 -25.26 11.66
C ALA A 139 0.15 -24.27 11.43
N TRP A 140 -1.06 -24.78 11.23
CA TRP A 140 -2.28 -23.99 11.06
C TRP A 140 -2.77 -23.29 12.34
N ASP A 141 -2.43 -23.77 13.54
CA ASP A 141 -3.00 -23.29 14.81
C ASP A 141 -2.87 -21.77 14.98
N LYS A 142 -1.72 -21.23 14.63
CA LYS A 142 -1.46 -19.78 14.67
C LYS A 142 -2.35 -19.01 13.71
N TYR A 143 -2.54 -19.51 12.51
CA TYR A 143 -3.32 -18.89 11.46
C TYR A 143 -4.82 -19.00 11.73
N ASP A 144 -5.28 -20.12 12.26
CA ASP A 144 -6.65 -20.29 12.75
C ASP A 144 -6.99 -19.26 13.83
N GLN A 145 -6.05 -19.02 14.76
CA GLN A 145 -6.22 -17.97 15.77
C GLN A 145 -6.29 -16.57 15.14
N ILE A 146 -5.44 -16.26 14.16
CA ILE A 146 -5.47 -14.96 13.46
C ILE A 146 -6.83 -14.74 12.79
N VAL A 147 -7.36 -15.75 12.11
CA VAL A 147 -8.67 -15.69 11.47
C VAL A 147 -9.78 -15.49 12.50
N ALA A 148 -9.76 -16.25 13.58
CA ALA A 148 -10.73 -16.12 14.67
C ALA A 148 -10.68 -14.74 15.36
N LEU A 149 -9.50 -14.14 15.50
CA LEU A 149 -9.37 -12.78 16.03
C LEU A 149 -9.93 -11.74 15.08
N ALA A 150 -9.68 -11.86 13.78
CA ALA A 150 -10.26 -10.94 12.80
C ALA A 150 -11.80 -10.99 12.83
N GLU A 151 -12.38 -12.18 12.86
CA GLU A 151 -13.83 -12.39 13.01
C GLU A 151 -14.37 -11.81 14.31
N LYS A 152 -13.69 -12.05 15.43
CA LYS A 152 -14.08 -11.55 16.76
C LYS A 152 -14.21 -10.02 16.80
N TYR A 153 -13.36 -9.32 16.06
CA TYR A 153 -13.32 -7.86 16.04
C TYR A 153 -13.94 -7.22 14.79
N ASP A 154 -14.70 -7.99 14.00
CA ASP A 154 -15.38 -7.53 12.76
C ASP A 154 -14.42 -6.84 11.79
N LEU A 155 -13.26 -7.47 11.54
CA LEU A 155 -12.25 -7.02 10.60
C LEU A 155 -12.14 -8.00 9.44
N GLY A 156 -12.19 -7.47 8.21
CA GLY A 156 -11.89 -8.25 7.02
C GLY A 156 -10.40 -8.59 6.92
N LEU A 157 -10.11 -9.79 6.42
CA LEU A 157 -8.73 -10.22 6.14
C LEU A 157 -8.42 -10.12 4.65
N ILE A 158 -7.27 -9.51 4.34
CA ILE A 158 -6.58 -9.62 3.07
C ILE A 158 -5.35 -10.47 3.35
N VAL A 159 -5.40 -11.72 2.90
CA VAL A 159 -4.30 -12.68 3.13
C VAL A 159 -3.31 -12.60 1.97
N ARG A 160 -2.10 -12.12 2.27
CA ARG A 160 -0.97 -12.17 1.34
C ARG A 160 -0.31 -13.55 1.42
N VAL A 161 -0.15 -14.19 0.28
CA VAL A 161 0.53 -15.48 0.17
C VAL A 161 1.80 -15.33 -0.65
N SER A 162 2.92 -15.60 -0.03
CA SER A 162 4.27 -15.55 -0.61
C SER A 162 5.21 -16.45 0.18
N THR A 163 6.51 -16.26 0.03
CA THR A 163 7.53 -16.89 0.87
C THR A 163 7.49 -18.42 0.81
N PRO A 164 7.81 -19.03 -0.36
CA PRO A 164 7.83 -20.49 -0.52
C PRO A 164 8.85 -21.17 0.40
N PRO A 165 8.58 -22.38 0.88
CA PRO A 165 9.54 -23.15 1.68
C PRO A 165 10.76 -23.58 0.84
N ALA A 166 11.90 -23.76 1.51
CA ALA A 166 13.16 -24.12 0.87
C ALA A 166 13.07 -25.41 0.03
N TRP A 167 12.26 -26.39 0.47
CA TRP A 167 12.06 -27.64 -0.22
C TRP A 167 11.43 -27.50 -1.61
N SER A 168 10.72 -26.39 -1.88
CA SER A 168 10.07 -26.14 -3.16
C SER A 168 11.04 -25.68 -4.27
N ARG A 169 12.32 -25.51 -3.94
CA ARG A 169 13.37 -25.03 -4.84
C ARG A 169 14.61 -25.91 -4.77
N ALA A 170 15.17 -26.30 -5.91
CA ALA A 170 16.43 -27.05 -5.97
C ALA A 170 17.61 -26.28 -5.34
N ARG A 171 17.62 -24.95 -5.45
CA ARG A 171 18.61 -24.07 -4.81
C ARG A 171 18.31 -23.79 -3.32
N GLY A 172 17.16 -24.21 -2.81
CA GLY A 172 16.74 -23.93 -1.45
C GLY A 172 16.81 -22.44 -1.12
N ASP A 173 17.32 -22.11 0.07
CA ASP A 173 17.45 -20.72 0.55
C ASP A 173 18.53 -19.91 -0.19
N ALA A 174 19.43 -20.56 -0.94
CA ALA A 174 20.41 -19.85 -1.78
C ALA A 174 19.76 -19.10 -2.96
N ALA A 175 18.51 -19.41 -3.30
CA ALA A 175 17.71 -18.64 -4.26
C ALA A 175 17.13 -17.34 -3.65
N GLY A 176 17.18 -17.20 -2.33
CA GLY A 176 16.52 -16.13 -1.57
C GLY A 176 15.18 -16.57 -1.01
N THR A 177 14.85 -16.10 0.17
CA THR A 177 13.61 -16.47 0.91
C THR A 177 12.33 -16.22 0.11
N PHE A 178 12.31 -15.16 -0.70
CA PHE A 178 11.15 -14.77 -1.51
C PHE A 178 11.24 -15.26 -2.96
N ALA A 179 12.20 -16.15 -3.27
CA ALA A 179 12.27 -16.72 -4.61
C ALA A 179 11.05 -17.60 -4.91
N PRO A 180 10.49 -17.58 -6.13
CA PRO A 180 9.39 -18.47 -6.50
C PRO A 180 9.82 -19.94 -6.45
N PRO A 181 8.89 -20.88 -6.29
CA PRO A 181 9.18 -22.30 -6.37
C PRO A 181 9.56 -22.70 -7.79
N ASP A 182 10.33 -23.78 -7.95
CA ASP A 182 10.70 -24.28 -9.26
C ASP A 182 9.49 -24.87 -10.01
N ASN A 183 8.54 -25.43 -9.28
CA ASN A 183 7.28 -25.96 -9.83
C ASN A 183 6.10 -25.16 -9.27
N TYR A 184 5.50 -24.32 -10.11
CA TYR A 184 4.35 -23.50 -9.72
C TYR A 184 3.08 -24.30 -9.38
N ALA A 185 2.98 -25.56 -9.79
CA ALA A 185 1.88 -26.41 -9.37
C ALA A 185 1.89 -26.69 -7.86
N ASP A 186 3.08 -26.75 -7.23
CA ASP A 186 3.19 -26.92 -5.79
C ASP A 186 2.63 -25.70 -5.04
N PHE A 187 2.89 -24.49 -5.55
CA PHE A 187 2.24 -23.27 -5.04
C PHE A 187 0.73 -23.31 -5.21
N GLY A 188 0.26 -23.75 -6.38
CA GLY A 188 -1.17 -23.91 -6.64
C GLY A 188 -1.86 -24.89 -5.68
N ASP A 189 -1.22 -26.02 -5.35
CA ASP A 189 -1.74 -27.01 -4.41
C ASP A 189 -1.81 -26.44 -2.98
N PHE A 190 -0.79 -25.67 -2.57
CA PHE A 190 -0.81 -24.95 -1.30
C PHE A 190 -1.95 -23.92 -1.25
N ILE A 191 -2.11 -23.09 -2.30
CA ILE A 191 -3.20 -22.12 -2.41
C ILE A 191 -4.56 -22.81 -2.32
N TYR A 192 -4.74 -23.93 -3.02
CA TYR A 192 -5.99 -24.71 -2.93
C TYR A 192 -6.27 -25.13 -1.48
N THR A 193 -5.29 -25.68 -0.81
CA THR A 193 -5.40 -26.16 0.59
C THR A 193 -5.73 -25.02 1.55
N LEU A 194 -5.03 -23.89 1.40
CA LEU A 194 -5.25 -22.68 2.21
C LEU A 194 -6.67 -22.14 2.02
N VAL A 195 -7.10 -21.96 0.78
CA VAL A 195 -8.43 -21.41 0.46
C VAL A 195 -9.54 -22.37 0.88
N ALA A 196 -9.38 -23.68 0.65
CA ALA A 196 -10.32 -24.69 1.10
C ALA A 196 -10.50 -24.69 2.63
N ARG A 197 -9.39 -24.54 3.39
CA ARG A 197 -9.44 -24.46 4.85
C ARG A 197 -10.26 -23.29 5.35
N TYR A 198 -10.12 -22.13 4.75
CA TYR A 198 -10.79 -20.89 5.18
C TYR A 198 -11.96 -20.49 4.27
N ARG A 199 -12.51 -21.43 3.54
CA ARG A 199 -13.66 -21.20 2.66
C ARG A 199 -14.82 -20.55 3.43
N GLY A 200 -15.36 -19.46 2.86
CA GLY A 200 -16.43 -18.67 3.47
C GLY A 200 -16.00 -17.78 4.63
N ARG A 201 -14.76 -17.89 5.13
CA ARG A 201 -14.20 -17.08 6.23
C ARG A 201 -13.24 -16.00 5.70
N ILE A 202 -12.40 -16.34 4.72
CA ILE A 202 -11.50 -15.41 4.05
C ILE A 202 -11.90 -15.32 2.58
N ARG A 203 -12.12 -14.10 2.12
CA ARG A 203 -12.53 -13.84 0.73
C ARG A 203 -11.40 -13.28 -0.13
N TYR A 204 -10.43 -12.55 0.46
CA TYR A 204 -9.44 -11.77 -0.28
C TYR A 204 -8.06 -12.38 -0.14
N TYR A 205 -7.47 -12.81 -1.26
CA TYR A 205 -6.14 -13.41 -1.32
C TYR A 205 -5.25 -12.63 -2.26
N GLN A 206 -4.16 -12.10 -1.73
CA GLN A 206 -3.13 -11.44 -2.52
C GLN A 206 -2.04 -12.44 -2.87
N ILE A 207 -1.84 -12.66 -4.17
CA ILE A 207 -0.83 -13.57 -4.70
C ILE A 207 0.48 -12.82 -4.87
N TRP A 208 1.41 -13.08 -3.97
CA TRP A 208 2.74 -12.48 -3.89
C TRP A 208 2.76 -11.02 -3.38
N ASN A 209 4.00 -10.49 -3.25
CA ASN A 209 4.32 -9.10 -2.91
C ASN A 209 5.46 -8.64 -3.79
N GLU A 210 5.41 -7.43 -4.30
CA GLU A 210 6.47 -6.71 -5.02
C GLU A 210 7.30 -7.55 -6.03
N PRO A 211 6.69 -8.38 -6.91
CA PRO A 211 7.44 -9.30 -7.77
C PRO A 211 8.35 -8.57 -8.78
N ASN A 212 8.30 -7.25 -8.80
CA ASN A 212 9.03 -6.40 -9.72
C ASN A 212 10.36 -5.86 -9.15
N ILE A 213 10.75 -6.25 -7.92
CA ILE A 213 12.02 -5.81 -7.30
C ILE A 213 12.69 -6.94 -6.50
N TYR A 214 14.00 -6.82 -6.32
CA TYR A 214 14.75 -7.57 -5.29
C TYR A 214 14.38 -7.01 -3.88
N PRO A 215 14.28 -7.84 -2.84
CA PRO A 215 14.47 -9.30 -2.81
C PRO A 215 13.20 -10.11 -3.09
N GLU A 216 12.09 -9.50 -3.42
CA GLU A 216 10.75 -10.08 -3.46
C GLU A 216 10.54 -11.13 -4.59
N TRP A 217 11.50 -11.22 -5.54
CA TRP A 217 11.57 -12.29 -6.55
C TRP A 217 12.85 -13.14 -6.36
N GLY A 218 13.43 -13.12 -5.15
CA GLY A 218 14.68 -13.77 -4.84
C GLY A 218 15.86 -13.24 -5.66
N ALA A 219 16.85 -14.10 -5.88
CA ALA A 219 18.04 -13.78 -6.66
C ALA A 219 17.86 -14.04 -8.17
N TYR A 220 16.63 -14.20 -8.63
CA TYR A 220 16.31 -14.39 -10.05
C TYR A 220 16.12 -13.06 -10.78
N PRO A 221 16.31 -13.03 -12.11
CA PRO A 221 15.89 -11.90 -12.92
C PRO A 221 14.41 -11.61 -12.74
N ILE A 222 14.06 -10.34 -12.71
CA ILE A 222 12.66 -9.91 -12.61
C ILE A 222 11.93 -10.24 -13.91
N ASN A 223 10.91 -11.08 -13.81
CA ASN A 223 10.20 -11.63 -14.97
C ASN A 223 8.68 -11.56 -14.81
N PRO A 224 8.02 -10.60 -15.49
CA PRO A 224 6.56 -10.42 -15.42
C PRO A 224 5.79 -11.62 -15.97
N GLU A 225 6.31 -12.30 -16.99
CA GLU A 225 5.67 -13.46 -17.62
C GLU A 225 5.65 -14.64 -16.64
N GLN A 226 6.77 -14.91 -15.96
CA GLN A 226 6.82 -15.96 -14.92
C GLN A 226 5.91 -15.65 -13.75
N TYR A 227 5.88 -14.38 -13.33
CA TYR A 227 4.92 -13.98 -12.29
C TYR A 227 3.47 -14.16 -12.77
N THR A 228 3.16 -13.86 -14.03
CA THR A 228 1.84 -14.07 -14.60
C THR A 228 1.45 -15.56 -14.58
N GLU A 229 2.35 -16.47 -14.88
CA GLU A 229 2.10 -17.91 -14.79
C GLU A 229 1.84 -18.35 -13.33
N LEU A 230 2.62 -17.85 -12.37
CA LEU A 230 2.37 -18.11 -10.95
C LEU A 230 1.00 -17.57 -10.50
N LEU A 231 0.65 -16.36 -10.91
CA LEU A 231 -0.65 -15.73 -10.62
C LEU A 231 -1.80 -16.54 -11.21
N LYS A 232 -1.67 -16.98 -12.46
CA LYS A 232 -2.66 -17.82 -13.17
C LYS A 232 -2.92 -19.13 -12.43
N ILE A 233 -1.86 -19.83 -12.03
CA ILE A 233 -1.98 -21.08 -11.28
C ILE A 233 -2.63 -20.81 -9.92
N GLY A 234 -2.15 -19.82 -9.17
CA GLY A 234 -2.69 -19.45 -7.87
C GLY A 234 -4.17 -19.06 -7.94
N ALA A 235 -4.55 -18.20 -8.87
CA ALA A 235 -5.95 -17.78 -9.07
C ALA A 235 -6.87 -18.94 -9.47
N THR A 236 -6.42 -19.79 -10.39
CA THR A 236 -7.19 -20.96 -10.84
C THR A 236 -7.45 -21.93 -9.70
N ARG A 237 -6.43 -22.22 -8.90
CA ARG A 237 -6.52 -23.13 -7.77
C ARG A 237 -7.32 -22.54 -6.60
N ALA A 238 -7.19 -21.23 -6.35
CA ALA A 238 -8.01 -20.54 -5.34
C ALA A 238 -9.50 -20.59 -5.70
N ARG A 239 -9.85 -20.25 -6.95
CA ARG A 239 -11.24 -20.30 -7.43
C ARG A 239 -11.82 -21.70 -7.50
N ALA A 240 -10.99 -22.72 -7.71
CA ALA A 240 -11.41 -24.12 -7.64
C ALA A 240 -11.76 -24.55 -6.19
N ALA A 241 -11.07 -23.99 -5.18
CA ALA A 241 -11.36 -24.24 -3.77
C ALA A 241 -12.59 -23.45 -3.27
N ASP A 242 -12.68 -22.16 -3.65
CA ASP A 242 -13.83 -21.30 -3.35
C ASP A 242 -14.10 -20.36 -4.54
N PRO A 243 -15.22 -20.51 -5.28
CA PRO A 243 -15.53 -19.64 -6.41
C PRO A 243 -15.83 -18.18 -6.04
N ASN A 244 -16.02 -17.88 -4.74
CA ASN A 244 -16.34 -16.53 -4.25
C ASN A 244 -15.10 -15.72 -3.84
N VAL A 245 -13.89 -16.25 -4.00
CA VAL A 245 -12.68 -15.54 -3.66
C VAL A 245 -12.42 -14.36 -4.59
N VAL A 246 -11.81 -13.34 -4.02
CA VAL A 246 -11.31 -12.17 -4.74
C VAL A 246 -9.79 -12.26 -4.78
N ILE A 247 -9.25 -12.33 -5.98
CA ILE A 247 -7.81 -12.44 -6.21
C ILE A 247 -7.21 -11.05 -6.39
N ILE A 248 -6.22 -10.74 -5.56
CA ILE A 248 -5.44 -9.51 -5.63
C ILE A 248 -4.08 -9.86 -6.24
N ALA A 249 -3.68 -9.20 -7.30
CA ALA A 249 -2.32 -9.32 -7.84
C ALA A 249 -1.29 -8.80 -6.81
N GLY A 250 -0.06 -9.28 -6.90
CA GLY A 250 1.03 -8.83 -6.04
C GLY A 250 1.18 -7.32 -6.09
N ALA A 251 1.26 -6.70 -4.90
CA ALA A 251 1.39 -5.25 -4.81
C ALA A 251 2.71 -4.81 -5.44
N LEU A 252 2.66 -4.16 -6.61
CA LEU A 252 3.86 -3.71 -7.29
C LEU A 252 4.58 -2.61 -6.49
N ALA A 253 5.88 -2.74 -6.35
CA ALA A 253 6.72 -1.68 -5.81
C ALA A 253 6.79 -0.52 -6.80
N SER A 254 6.51 0.69 -6.33
CA SER A 254 6.72 1.89 -7.13
C SER A 254 8.21 2.09 -7.39
N THR A 255 8.66 1.90 -8.63
CA THR A 255 10.05 2.07 -9.03
C THR A 255 10.17 2.57 -10.46
N ILE A 256 11.26 3.31 -10.73
CA ILE A 256 11.61 3.76 -12.08
C ILE A 256 12.75 2.93 -12.70
N ALA A 257 13.16 1.84 -12.04
CA ALA A 257 14.24 0.99 -12.49
C ALA A 257 13.92 0.29 -13.82
N LEU A 258 14.95 0.09 -14.63
CA LEU A 258 14.86 -0.56 -15.94
C LEU A 258 15.94 -1.66 -16.09
N GLN A 259 16.22 -2.34 -14.99
CA GLN A 259 17.32 -3.31 -14.90
C GLN A 259 16.82 -4.65 -14.34
N PRO A 260 15.89 -5.34 -15.04
CA PRO A 260 15.33 -6.60 -14.55
C PRO A 260 16.38 -7.71 -14.40
N ASP A 261 17.42 -7.69 -15.23
CA ASP A 261 18.49 -8.71 -15.30
C ASP A 261 19.76 -8.29 -14.55
N ALA A 262 19.75 -7.15 -13.85
CA ALA A 262 20.90 -6.75 -13.07
C ALA A 262 21.20 -7.77 -11.96
N PRO A 263 22.47 -7.95 -11.55
CA PRO A 263 22.79 -8.76 -10.39
C PRO A 263 22.10 -8.20 -9.12
N PRO A 264 21.63 -9.07 -8.20
CA PRO A 264 21.14 -8.61 -6.92
C PRO A 264 22.18 -7.76 -6.16
N PRO A 265 21.76 -6.71 -5.44
CA PRO A 265 20.39 -6.27 -5.19
C PRO A 265 19.84 -5.29 -6.22
N GLY A 266 20.44 -5.14 -7.39
CA GLY A 266 20.11 -4.12 -8.39
C GLY A 266 18.98 -4.49 -9.34
N ASN A 267 18.50 -5.73 -9.34
CA ASN A 267 17.45 -6.18 -10.24
C ASN A 267 16.08 -5.62 -9.86
N ALA A 268 15.53 -4.81 -10.74
CA ALA A 268 14.23 -4.20 -10.58
C ALA A 268 13.65 -3.78 -11.93
N LEU A 269 12.34 -3.81 -12.06
CA LEU A 269 11.61 -3.37 -13.24
C LEU A 269 10.51 -2.38 -12.85
N ASN A 270 10.45 -1.27 -13.58
CA ASN A 270 9.40 -0.26 -13.46
C ASN A 270 8.02 -0.91 -13.37
N ASP A 271 7.22 -0.48 -12.40
CA ASP A 271 5.90 -1.04 -12.11
C ASP A 271 4.92 -0.94 -13.29
N LEU A 272 4.96 0.16 -14.07
CA LEU A 272 4.09 0.31 -15.22
C LEU A 272 4.52 -0.63 -16.36
N LEU A 273 5.83 -0.80 -16.59
CA LEU A 273 6.33 -1.77 -17.57
C LEU A 273 6.05 -3.20 -17.14
N PHE A 274 6.21 -3.50 -15.85
CA PHE A 274 5.90 -4.81 -15.30
C PHE A 274 4.42 -5.14 -15.52
N LEU A 275 3.53 -4.21 -15.16
CA LEU A 275 2.08 -4.38 -15.34
C LEU A 275 1.69 -4.53 -16.82
N GLN A 276 2.28 -3.73 -17.73
CA GLN A 276 1.98 -3.89 -19.16
C GLN A 276 2.38 -5.28 -19.65
N ARG A 277 3.58 -5.76 -19.30
CA ARG A 277 4.02 -7.12 -19.67
C ARG A 277 3.17 -8.22 -19.03
N MET A 278 2.62 -8.01 -17.84
CA MET A 278 1.61 -8.91 -17.27
C MET A 278 0.37 -8.99 -18.16
N TYR A 279 -0.15 -7.84 -18.63
CA TYR A 279 -1.28 -7.83 -19.56
C TYR A 279 -0.95 -8.50 -20.89
N ASP A 280 0.23 -8.23 -21.44
CA ASP A 280 0.69 -8.86 -22.69
C ASP A 280 0.82 -10.39 -22.54
N ALA A 281 1.16 -10.87 -21.34
CA ALA A 281 1.19 -12.30 -20.98
C ALA A 281 -0.20 -12.87 -20.60
N GLY A 282 -1.28 -12.09 -20.71
CA GLY A 282 -2.64 -12.53 -20.47
C GLY A 282 -3.06 -12.60 -19.00
N ALA A 283 -2.53 -11.74 -18.13
CA ALA A 283 -2.85 -11.75 -16.70
C ALA A 283 -4.28 -11.33 -16.35
N ALA A 284 -4.95 -10.52 -17.19
CA ALA A 284 -6.25 -9.91 -16.90
C ALA A 284 -7.32 -10.85 -16.31
N PRO A 285 -7.48 -12.10 -16.77
CA PRO A 285 -8.47 -13.03 -16.21
C PRO A 285 -8.16 -13.56 -14.80
N TYR A 286 -6.96 -13.34 -14.29
CA TYR A 286 -6.46 -14.05 -13.12
C TYR A 286 -6.33 -13.18 -11.88
N PHE A 287 -6.73 -11.91 -11.93
CA PHE A 287 -6.88 -11.06 -10.75
C PHE A 287 -8.17 -10.22 -10.86
N ASP A 288 -8.70 -9.87 -9.72
CA ASP A 288 -9.90 -9.04 -9.57
C ASP A 288 -9.51 -7.62 -9.11
N ILE A 289 -8.38 -7.50 -8.43
CA ILE A 289 -7.84 -6.24 -7.91
C ILE A 289 -6.35 -6.15 -8.23
N MET A 290 -5.93 -5.01 -8.78
CA MET A 290 -4.51 -4.65 -8.90
C MET A 290 -4.06 -3.92 -7.64
N ALA A 291 -3.05 -4.45 -6.95
CA ALA A 291 -2.43 -3.80 -5.81
C ALA A 291 -1.12 -3.12 -6.18
N MET A 292 -0.78 -2.03 -5.48
CA MET A 292 0.51 -1.37 -5.59
C MET A 292 0.94 -0.78 -4.25
N GLN A 293 2.25 -0.54 -4.10
CA GLN A 293 2.82 0.14 -2.95
C GLN A 293 2.87 1.65 -3.23
N ASP A 294 2.01 2.41 -2.57
CA ASP A 294 1.88 3.85 -2.77
C ASP A 294 2.44 4.63 -1.57
N TYR A 295 3.76 4.59 -1.41
CA TYR A 295 4.43 5.22 -0.27
C TYR A 295 4.68 6.71 -0.41
N GLY A 296 4.57 7.27 -1.60
CA GLY A 296 4.92 8.67 -1.90
C GLY A 296 6.42 8.97 -1.80
N LEU A 297 7.23 8.07 -1.28
CA LEU A 297 8.69 8.03 -1.12
C LEU A 297 9.33 9.38 -0.75
N TRP A 298 9.92 10.08 -1.74
CA TRP A 298 10.76 11.27 -1.53
C TRP A 298 9.99 12.59 -1.44
N SER A 299 8.72 12.58 -1.80
CA SER A 299 7.87 13.76 -1.81
C SER A 299 6.65 13.56 -0.92
N GLY A 300 6.23 14.62 -0.26
CA GLY A 300 5.06 14.58 0.60
C GLY A 300 3.74 14.42 -0.16
N PRO A 301 2.61 14.38 0.58
CA PRO A 301 1.29 14.16 -0.01
C PRO A 301 0.82 15.32 -0.90
N THR A 302 1.50 16.44 -0.88
CA THR A 302 1.21 17.62 -1.72
C THR A 302 1.88 17.57 -3.09
N ASP A 303 2.78 16.62 -3.34
CA ASP A 303 3.41 16.46 -4.65
C ASP A 303 2.44 15.78 -5.62
N ARG A 304 1.91 16.58 -6.52
CA ARG A 304 0.95 16.14 -7.55
C ARG A 304 1.54 16.07 -8.94
N ARG A 305 2.87 16.03 -9.05
CA ARG A 305 3.53 15.89 -10.35
C ARG A 305 3.12 14.57 -11.00
N MET A 306 2.42 14.68 -12.13
CA MET A 306 2.00 13.54 -12.94
C MET A 306 3.04 13.30 -14.04
N HIS A 307 4.02 12.46 -13.73
CA HIS A 307 5.07 12.07 -14.66
C HIS A 307 5.52 10.64 -14.39
N PRO A 308 5.68 9.74 -15.39
CA PRO A 308 6.02 8.34 -15.20
C PRO A 308 7.33 8.08 -14.42
N ARG A 309 8.24 9.06 -14.41
CA ARG A 309 9.52 8.99 -13.65
C ARG A 309 9.43 9.62 -12.26
N VAL A 310 8.26 10.01 -11.80
CA VAL A 310 8.04 10.55 -10.46
C VAL A 310 7.29 9.51 -9.64
N MET A 311 7.86 9.18 -8.49
CA MET A 311 7.24 8.30 -7.49
C MET A 311 6.63 9.19 -6.41
N ASN A 312 5.32 9.33 -6.44
CA ASN A 312 4.55 10.11 -5.47
C ASN A 312 3.17 9.49 -5.28
N PHE A 313 2.35 10.04 -4.39
CA PHE A 313 0.98 9.58 -4.12
C PHE A 313 0.01 9.70 -5.32
N GLY A 314 0.40 10.33 -6.42
CA GLY A 314 -0.37 10.37 -7.65
C GLY A 314 -0.15 9.17 -8.59
N ARG A 315 0.85 8.33 -8.29
CA ARG A 315 1.24 7.22 -9.17
C ARG A 315 0.13 6.20 -9.46
N PRO A 316 -0.81 5.90 -8.54
CA PRO A 316 -1.93 5.02 -8.83
C PRO A 316 -2.76 5.42 -10.04
N GLN A 317 -2.80 6.70 -10.39
CA GLN A 317 -3.52 7.19 -11.56
C GLN A 317 -2.91 6.67 -12.87
N PHE A 318 -1.58 6.55 -12.96
CA PHE A 318 -0.93 5.92 -14.13
C PHE A 318 -1.21 4.42 -14.21
N VAL A 319 -1.22 3.74 -13.05
CA VAL A 319 -1.60 2.31 -13.00
C VAL A 319 -3.03 2.16 -13.51
N ARG A 320 -3.95 3.02 -13.06
CA ARG A 320 -5.34 3.01 -13.52
C ARG A 320 -5.47 3.29 -15.02
N ASP A 321 -4.76 4.30 -15.54
CA ASP A 321 -4.77 4.61 -16.96
C ASP A 321 -4.28 3.43 -17.80
N LEU A 322 -3.25 2.72 -17.32
CA LEU A 322 -2.73 1.52 -17.96
C LEU A 322 -3.74 0.36 -17.96
N MET A 323 -4.43 0.15 -16.83
CA MET A 323 -5.51 -0.83 -16.73
C MET A 323 -6.62 -0.52 -17.74
N VAL A 324 -7.05 0.74 -17.82
CA VAL A 324 -8.06 1.20 -18.79
C VAL A 324 -7.62 0.96 -20.22
N ALA A 325 -6.36 1.30 -20.55
CA ALA A 325 -5.79 1.08 -21.89
C ALA A 325 -5.76 -0.39 -22.30
N ASN A 326 -5.65 -1.30 -21.32
CA ASN A 326 -5.70 -2.76 -21.54
C ASN A 326 -7.13 -3.35 -21.45
N GLY A 327 -8.17 -2.51 -21.47
CA GLY A 327 -9.56 -2.95 -21.45
C GLY A 327 -10.12 -3.27 -20.06
N ASP A 328 -9.36 -3.03 -19.01
CA ASP A 328 -9.71 -3.36 -17.63
C ASP A 328 -10.73 -2.38 -17.01
N ALA A 329 -11.16 -1.38 -17.75
CA ALA A 329 -12.13 -0.37 -17.29
C ALA A 329 -13.51 -0.47 -17.91
N ALA A 330 -13.65 -1.17 -19.04
CA ALA A 330 -14.74 -0.88 -19.96
C ALA A 330 -15.89 -1.88 -19.95
N ALA A 331 -15.78 -3.04 -19.34
CA ALA A 331 -16.83 -4.02 -19.41
C ALA A 331 -17.74 -4.00 -18.20
N ASP A 332 -18.98 -4.21 -18.40
CA ASP A 332 -20.11 -4.39 -17.49
C ASP A 332 -19.93 -3.94 -16.03
N LEU A 333 -20.55 -2.81 -15.72
CA LEU A 333 -20.65 -2.22 -14.38
C LEU A 333 -21.24 -3.16 -13.32
N ASP A 334 -21.93 -4.21 -13.73
CA ASP A 334 -22.62 -5.13 -12.83
C ASP A 334 -21.74 -6.27 -12.26
N GLN A 335 -20.50 -6.42 -12.71
CA GLN A 335 -19.67 -7.57 -12.33
C GLN A 335 -18.32 -7.26 -11.67
N ARG A 336 -18.04 -6.06 -11.19
CA ARG A 336 -16.70 -5.66 -10.73
C ARG A 336 -16.65 -5.25 -9.29
N ALA A 337 -15.76 -5.89 -8.55
CA ALA A 337 -15.40 -5.52 -7.19
C ALA A 337 -14.11 -4.68 -7.20
N GLY A 338 -14.17 -3.46 -6.72
CA GLY A 338 -12.99 -2.59 -6.58
C GLY A 338 -12.98 -1.89 -5.23
N LEU A 339 -11.85 -1.90 -4.57
CA LEU A 339 -11.56 -1.02 -3.43
C LEU A 339 -10.84 0.20 -3.98
N GLU A 340 -11.54 1.30 -4.15
CA GLU A 340 -10.94 2.57 -4.57
C GLU A 340 -10.67 3.45 -3.36
N CYS A 341 -9.41 3.83 -3.21
CA CYS A 341 -9.09 4.99 -2.40
C CYS A 341 -9.29 6.24 -3.27
N ARG A 342 -10.49 6.83 -3.22
CA ARG A 342 -10.71 8.15 -3.82
C ARG A 342 -9.94 9.18 -3.00
N ALA A 343 -8.73 9.50 -3.41
CA ALA A 343 -8.17 10.80 -3.12
C ALA A 343 -8.93 11.83 -3.98
N ARG A 344 -10.18 12.17 -3.61
CA ARG A 344 -10.82 13.38 -4.14
C ARG A 344 -10.09 14.58 -3.56
N CYS A 345 -9.05 14.98 -4.22
CA CYS A 345 -8.60 16.34 -4.15
C CYS A 345 -9.46 17.20 -5.09
N HIS A 346 -10.73 17.37 -4.75
CA HIS A 346 -11.53 18.45 -5.34
C HIS A 346 -11.42 19.68 -4.42
N PRO A 347 -10.86 20.80 -4.90
CA PRO A 347 -10.72 22.01 -4.09
C PRO A 347 -12.01 22.83 -3.98
N ARG A 348 -13.21 22.26 -4.23
CA ARG A 348 -14.47 23.00 -4.13
C ARG A 348 -15.63 22.15 -3.66
N GLN A 349 -15.65 21.84 -2.37
CA GLN A 349 -16.88 21.88 -1.60
C GLN A 349 -16.51 22.47 -0.25
N ALA A 350 -16.79 23.74 -0.08
CA ALA A 350 -16.77 24.39 1.20
C ALA A 350 -17.77 23.66 2.10
N VAL A 351 -17.27 22.92 3.09
CA VAL A 351 -18.05 22.45 4.22
C VAL A 351 -18.57 23.70 4.91
N ARG A 352 -19.88 23.85 5.01
CA ARG A 352 -20.51 24.94 5.76
C ARG A 352 -20.00 24.91 7.20
N PRO A 353 -19.64 26.04 7.81
CA PRO A 353 -19.25 26.08 9.21
C PRO A 353 -20.47 25.69 10.05
N GLY A 354 -20.46 24.51 10.61
CA GLY A 354 -21.51 24.02 11.51
C GLY A 354 -21.61 22.50 11.63
N ASP A 355 -21.23 21.71 10.64
CA ASP A 355 -21.60 20.30 10.58
C ASP A 355 -20.45 19.27 10.65
N ALA A 356 -19.23 19.68 10.96
CA ALA A 356 -18.13 18.73 11.07
C ALA A 356 -17.31 18.93 12.34
N ARG A 357 -17.54 18.07 13.32
CA ARG A 357 -16.47 17.78 14.29
C ARG A 357 -15.37 17.03 13.53
N PRO A 358 -14.13 17.54 13.47
CA PRO A 358 -13.09 16.91 12.68
C PRO A 358 -12.68 15.59 13.35
N ALA A 359 -12.98 14.48 12.70
CA ALA A 359 -12.52 13.14 13.11
C ALA A 359 -10.99 13.08 13.29
N GLY A 360 -10.23 13.94 12.59
CA GLY A 360 -8.79 14.05 12.73
C GLY A 360 -8.28 14.60 14.06
N ALA A 361 -9.02 15.50 14.70
CA ALA A 361 -8.59 16.08 15.98
C ALA A 361 -8.71 15.08 17.15
N LEU A 362 -9.71 14.20 17.13
CA LEU A 362 -9.86 13.13 18.12
C LEU A 362 -8.78 12.05 17.97
N HIS A 363 -8.30 11.81 16.74
CA HIS A 363 -7.25 10.85 16.47
C HIS A 363 -5.87 11.34 16.95
N ALA A 364 -5.53 12.60 16.72
CA ALA A 364 -4.30 13.21 17.20
C ALA A 364 -4.25 13.33 18.74
N ALA A 365 -5.39 13.59 19.39
CA ALA A 365 -5.47 13.68 20.84
C ALA A 365 -5.33 12.32 21.54
N ARG A 366 -5.85 11.22 20.94
CA ARG A 366 -5.70 9.86 21.49
C ARG A 366 -4.29 9.30 21.35
N LEU A 367 -3.57 9.66 20.29
CA LEU A 367 -2.18 9.23 20.09
C LEU A 367 -1.18 9.91 21.05
N ARG A 368 -1.55 11.06 21.63
CA ARG A 368 -0.71 11.78 22.62
C ARG A 368 -0.82 11.21 24.04
N ALA A 369 -1.78 10.35 24.32
CA ALA A 369 -2.02 9.78 25.64
C ALA A 369 -1.26 8.47 25.92
N HIS A 370 -0.43 7.98 24.98
CA HIS A 370 0.35 6.75 25.13
C HIS A 370 1.83 7.02 25.40
N PRO A 371 2.49 6.20 26.24
CA PRO A 371 3.89 6.39 26.56
C PRO A 371 4.81 6.21 25.33
N PRO A 372 5.98 6.89 25.31
CA PRO A 372 6.81 7.09 24.10
C PRO A 372 7.46 5.84 23.48
N GLY A 373 7.20 4.65 23.98
CA GLY A 373 7.78 3.40 23.46
C GLY A 373 6.98 2.72 22.34
N MET A 374 5.72 3.10 22.10
CA MET A 374 4.85 2.43 21.11
C MET A 374 4.70 3.18 19.78
N ALA A 375 5.24 4.37 19.64
CA ALA A 375 5.03 5.21 18.44
C ALA A 375 5.80 4.76 17.19
N LEU A 376 6.67 3.76 17.28
CA LEU A 376 7.56 3.35 16.19
C LEU A 376 6.99 2.27 15.26
N ALA A 377 5.85 1.64 15.59
CA ALA A 377 5.31 0.52 14.81
C ALA A 377 4.20 0.89 13.79
N TRP A 378 3.70 2.11 13.81
CA TRP A 378 2.55 2.49 12.99
C TRP A 378 2.94 3.40 11.82
N ARG A 379 3.68 2.87 10.85
CA ARG A 379 3.72 3.51 9.53
C ARG A 379 2.37 3.25 8.86
N ARG A 380 1.61 4.33 8.62
CA ARG A 380 0.39 4.28 7.80
C ARG A 380 0.77 3.82 6.40
N GLN A 381 0.57 2.55 6.12
CA GLN A 381 0.62 2.04 4.76
C GLN A 381 -0.77 2.22 4.15
N ARG A 382 -0.91 3.09 3.17
CA ARG A 382 -2.07 3.08 2.29
C ARG A 382 -1.87 1.96 1.29
N LEU A 383 -2.72 0.95 1.37
CA LEU A 383 -2.89 0.00 0.28
C LEU A 383 -3.86 0.62 -0.70
N VAL A 384 -3.37 0.92 -1.90
CA VAL A 384 -4.23 1.35 -2.99
C VAL A 384 -4.58 0.12 -3.81
N PHE A 385 -5.86 -0.20 -3.86
CA PHE A 385 -6.38 -1.30 -4.66
C PHE A 385 -7.11 -0.72 -5.86
N GLN A 386 -6.78 -1.18 -7.06
CA GLN A 386 -7.54 -0.86 -8.25
C GLN A 386 -8.10 -2.16 -8.84
N ALA A 387 -9.38 -2.15 -9.13
CA ALA A 387 -10.05 -3.33 -9.64
C ALA A 387 -9.72 -3.56 -11.11
N GLY A 388 -9.34 -4.77 -11.41
CA GLY A 388 -9.27 -5.33 -12.73
C GLY A 388 -10.45 -6.24 -13.04
N HIS A 389 -10.57 -6.71 -14.26
CA HIS A 389 -11.71 -7.41 -14.80
C HIS A 389 -12.13 -8.70 -14.07
N ARG A 390 -13.36 -8.82 -13.74
CA ARG A 390 -14.43 -9.72 -14.23
C ARG A 390 -15.77 -9.37 -13.68
#